data_87429ecd0df01da64517b3053a8e8261
#
_entry.id   87429ecd0df01da64517b3053a8e8261
#
_cell.length_a   1.000
_cell.length_b   1.000
_cell.length_c   1.000
_cell.angle_alpha   90.00
_cell.angle_beta   90.00
_cell.angle_gamma   90.00
#
_symmetry.space_group_name_H-M   'P 1'
#
loop_
_entity.id
_entity.type
_entity.pdbx_description
1 polymer ?
#
loop_
_entity_poly.entity_id
_entity_poly.type
_entity_poly.pdbx_seq_one_letter_code
_entity_poly.pdbx_strand_id
1 'polypeptide(L)'
;MVHIKELSRLESAALDRHFLALPSEDRRLRFGAALNDLSLRTYVRAIDYEHDALFGVLDDELRIIGAAHLGRLNGHAELGVSVLPGHRGLGIGGALLGRAYLHARNWGVHALFMHCLTENSAIMHLARKQGMDIAAQTGEANAWLTLPLADATSYMSEVFAQRAAVFDYVLKTQLAGARRFTGAMTRRVD
;
A
#
# COMPACT_ATOMS: atom_id res chain seq x y z
N MET A 1 -2.36 -6.66 -15.01
CA MET A 1 -2.43 -7.13 -13.60
C MET A 1 -1.55 -6.21 -12.75
N VAL A 2 -2.01 -5.76 -11.58
CA VAL A 2 -1.20 -4.92 -10.68
C VAL A 2 -0.33 -5.84 -9.82
N HIS A 3 1.00 -5.72 -9.91
CA HIS A 3 1.93 -6.46 -9.06
C HIS A 3 2.21 -5.69 -7.79
N ILE A 4 2.09 -6.34 -6.65
CA ILE A 4 2.20 -5.72 -5.33
C ILE A 4 3.33 -6.39 -4.56
N LYS A 5 4.40 -5.64 -4.35
CA LYS A 5 5.57 -6.07 -3.58
C LYS A 5 5.30 -5.85 -2.09
N GLU A 6 5.62 -6.82 -1.27
CA GLU A 6 5.80 -6.61 0.16
C GLU A 6 7.09 -5.82 0.40
N LEU A 7 6.97 -4.73 1.15
CA LEU A 7 8.07 -3.80 1.41
C LEU A 7 8.72 -4.15 2.74
N SER A 8 10.03 -4.13 2.74
CA SER A 8 10.86 -4.29 3.94
C SER A 8 11.44 -2.95 4.41
N ARG A 9 12.20 -2.96 5.47
CA ARG A 9 12.95 -1.79 5.94
C ARG A 9 13.90 -1.23 4.87
N LEU A 10 14.33 -2.03 3.91
CA LEU A 10 15.18 -1.58 2.80
C LEU A 10 14.49 -0.57 1.88
N GLU A 11 13.17 -0.65 1.76
CA GLU A 11 12.35 0.28 0.96
C GLU A 11 11.87 1.50 1.75
N SER A 12 12.24 1.66 3.02
CA SER A 12 11.82 2.77 3.89
C SER A 12 12.04 4.14 3.25
N ALA A 13 13.19 4.38 2.62
CA ALA A 13 13.46 5.63 1.92
C ALA A 13 12.58 5.84 0.67
N ALA A 14 12.16 4.78 0.00
CA ALA A 14 11.23 4.87 -1.13
C ALA A 14 9.80 5.15 -0.65
N LEU A 15 9.41 4.56 0.48
CA LEU A 15 8.13 4.80 1.14
C LEU A 15 8.03 6.26 1.65
N ASP A 16 9.11 6.79 2.21
CA ASP A 16 9.23 8.20 2.61
C ASP A 16 8.95 9.14 1.41
N ARG A 17 9.61 8.88 0.27
CA ARG A 17 9.36 9.63 -0.96
C ARG A 17 7.91 9.54 -1.44
N HIS A 18 7.28 8.37 -1.33
CA HIS A 18 5.88 8.19 -1.70
C HIS A 18 4.96 9.09 -0.85
N PHE A 19 5.09 9.07 0.47
CA PHE A 19 4.25 9.89 1.34
C PHE A 19 4.53 11.39 1.19
N LEU A 20 5.79 11.78 0.99
CA LEU A 20 6.15 13.17 0.72
C LEU A 20 5.62 13.69 -0.63
N ALA A 21 5.40 12.81 -1.60
CA ALA A 21 4.81 13.15 -2.90
C ALA A 21 3.28 13.30 -2.85
N LEU A 22 2.62 12.92 -1.74
CA LEU A 22 1.19 13.15 -1.56
C LEU A 22 0.91 14.64 -1.36
N PRO A 23 -0.06 15.22 -2.09
CA PRO A 23 -0.60 16.54 -1.79
C PRO A 23 -1.12 16.64 -0.36
N SER A 24 -1.18 17.86 0.19
CA SER A 24 -1.63 18.10 1.57
C SER A 24 -3.01 17.49 1.87
N GLU A 25 -3.94 17.62 0.92
CA GLU A 25 -5.28 17.04 1.04
C GLU A 25 -5.25 15.51 1.08
N ASP A 26 -4.41 14.88 0.26
CA ASP A 26 -4.27 13.42 0.27
C ASP A 26 -3.63 12.91 1.56
N ARG A 27 -2.70 13.68 2.13
CA ARG A 27 -2.15 13.40 3.47
C ARG A 27 -3.25 13.44 4.53
N ARG A 28 -4.11 14.47 4.47
CA ARG A 28 -5.24 14.60 5.38
C ARG A 28 -6.21 13.43 5.25
N LEU A 29 -6.58 13.08 4.02
CA LEU A 29 -7.48 11.95 3.75
C LEU A 29 -6.88 10.60 4.18
N ARG A 30 -5.56 10.45 4.13
CA ARG A 30 -4.86 9.20 4.49
C ARG A 30 -4.60 9.06 5.97
N PHE A 31 -4.30 10.16 6.67
CA PHE A 31 -3.83 10.15 8.06
C PHE A 31 -4.82 10.81 9.04
N GLY A 32 -5.97 11.27 8.55
CA GLY A 32 -6.92 12.06 9.36
C GLY A 32 -6.48 13.52 9.60
N ALA A 33 -5.22 13.85 9.29
CA ALA A 33 -4.64 15.17 9.45
C ALA A 33 -3.64 15.47 8.32
N ALA A 34 -3.51 16.76 7.94
CA ALA A 34 -2.54 17.21 6.95
C ALA A 34 -1.12 17.20 7.55
N LEU A 35 -0.52 16.02 7.66
CA LEU A 35 0.81 15.85 8.23
C LEU A 35 1.86 16.61 7.41
N ASN A 36 2.74 17.33 8.11
CA ASN A 36 3.93 17.94 7.50
C ASN A 36 5.01 16.89 7.20
N ASP A 37 6.04 17.30 6.48
CA ASP A 37 7.11 16.40 6.04
C ASP A 37 7.85 15.73 7.20
N LEU A 38 8.07 16.45 8.31
CA LEU A 38 8.73 15.90 9.49
C LEU A 38 7.88 14.79 10.14
N SER A 39 6.59 15.04 10.29
CA SER A 39 5.64 14.07 10.86
C SER A 39 5.54 12.81 9.98
N LEU A 40 5.54 12.97 8.64
CA LEU A 40 5.55 11.83 7.72
C LEU A 40 6.82 10.99 7.85
N ARG A 41 7.99 11.63 7.92
CA ARG A 41 9.27 10.93 8.15
C ARG A 41 9.28 10.21 9.51
N THR A 42 8.72 10.83 10.53
CA THR A 42 8.59 10.22 11.85
C THR A 42 7.68 9.00 11.80
N TYR A 43 6.55 9.10 11.11
CA TYR A 43 5.66 7.97 10.88
C TYR A 43 6.37 6.79 10.20
N VAL A 44 7.10 7.05 9.10
CA VAL A 44 7.82 5.98 8.37
C VAL A 44 8.91 5.32 9.23
N ARG A 45 9.61 6.10 10.08
CA ARG A 45 10.62 5.57 11.00
C ARG A 45 10.03 4.74 12.13
N ALA A 46 8.80 5.06 12.54
CA ALA A 46 8.10 4.38 13.62
C ALA A 46 7.42 3.07 13.18
N ILE A 47 7.41 2.75 11.89
CA ILE A 47 6.83 1.50 11.38
C ILE A 47 7.58 0.29 11.96
N ASP A 48 6.82 -0.61 12.56
CA ASP A 48 7.34 -1.86 13.10
C ASP A 48 7.27 -2.97 12.02
N TYR A 49 8.35 -3.12 11.25
CA TYR A 49 8.44 -4.11 10.18
C TYR A 49 8.42 -5.58 10.66
N GLU A 50 8.46 -5.83 11.97
CA GLU A 50 8.33 -7.19 12.52
C GLU A 50 6.87 -7.57 12.77
N HIS A 51 6.02 -6.58 13.08
CA HIS A 51 4.62 -6.80 13.44
C HIS A 51 3.64 -6.21 12.44
N ASP A 52 4.08 -5.29 11.57
CA ASP A 52 3.28 -4.67 10.52
C ASP A 52 3.64 -5.26 9.15
N ALA A 53 2.70 -5.21 8.20
CA ALA A 53 2.96 -5.52 6.81
C ALA A 53 2.77 -4.28 5.93
N LEU A 54 3.71 -4.08 5.03
CA LEU A 54 3.66 -2.99 4.06
C LEU A 54 3.66 -3.55 2.65
N PHE A 55 2.83 -2.97 1.81
CA PHE A 55 2.69 -3.35 0.42
C PHE A 55 2.87 -2.14 -0.48
N GLY A 56 3.57 -2.32 -1.59
CA GLY A 56 3.81 -1.26 -2.55
C GLY A 56 3.59 -1.70 -3.99
N VAL A 57 3.05 -0.80 -4.79
CA VAL A 57 3.04 -0.90 -6.25
C VAL A 57 4.13 0.02 -6.78
N LEU A 58 5.03 -0.54 -7.59
CA LEU A 58 6.16 0.20 -8.16
C LEU A 58 5.92 0.46 -9.65
N ASP A 59 6.31 1.66 -10.11
CA ASP A 59 6.41 1.96 -11.53
C ASP A 59 7.70 1.39 -12.17
N ASP A 60 7.92 1.69 -13.45
CA ASP A 60 9.09 1.21 -14.19
C ASP A 60 10.41 1.82 -13.73
N GLU A 61 10.38 2.95 -13.00
CA GLU A 61 11.52 3.60 -12.37
C GLU A 61 11.74 3.16 -10.91
N LEU A 62 11.01 2.13 -10.46
CA LEU A 62 11.03 1.59 -9.10
C LEU A 62 10.57 2.60 -8.02
N ARG A 63 9.76 3.58 -8.38
CA ARG A 63 9.13 4.49 -7.43
C ARG A 63 7.83 3.86 -6.92
N ILE A 64 7.56 4.00 -5.64
CA ILE A 64 6.29 3.56 -5.04
C ILE A 64 5.19 4.54 -5.46
N ILE A 65 4.23 4.08 -6.29
CA ILE A 65 3.10 4.85 -6.79
C ILE A 65 1.82 4.59 -6.01
N GLY A 66 1.77 3.48 -5.27
CA GLY A 66 0.71 3.15 -4.33
C GLY A 66 1.29 2.37 -3.16
N ALA A 67 0.79 2.63 -1.96
CA ALA A 67 1.23 1.96 -0.74
C ALA A 67 0.05 1.59 0.15
N ALA A 68 0.17 0.45 0.83
CA ALA A 68 -0.70 0.04 1.92
C ALA A 68 0.15 -0.29 3.14
N HIS A 69 -0.29 0.18 4.31
CA HIS A 69 0.25 -0.19 5.61
C HIS A 69 -0.83 -0.93 6.38
N LEU A 70 -0.53 -2.13 6.80
CA LEU A 70 -1.37 -3.01 7.58
C LEU A 70 -0.74 -3.19 8.95
N GLY A 71 -1.24 -2.47 9.95
CA GLY A 71 -0.81 -2.57 11.34
C GLY A 71 -1.58 -3.66 12.07
N ARG A 72 -0.89 -4.53 12.79
CA ARG A 72 -1.52 -5.59 13.60
C ARG A 72 -1.85 -5.07 14.98
N LEU A 73 -3.12 -5.12 15.33
CA LEU A 73 -3.66 -4.76 16.64
C LEU A 73 -4.36 -5.97 17.27
N ASN A 74 -4.65 -5.91 18.57
CA ASN A 74 -5.25 -7.00 19.34
C ASN A 74 -6.43 -7.68 18.65
N GLY A 75 -6.17 -8.75 17.87
CA GLY A 75 -7.18 -9.55 17.19
C GLY A 75 -7.73 -8.99 15.87
N HIS A 76 -7.33 -7.80 15.45
CA HIS A 76 -7.67 -7.19 14.17
C HIS A 76 -6.45 -6.55 13.51
N ALA A 77 -6.59 -6.13 12.26
CA ALA A 77 -5.57 -5.38 11.54
C ALA A 77 -6.15 -4.07 11.01
N GLU A 78 -5.42 -2.97 11.18
CA GLU A 78 -5.79 -1.66 10.64
C GLU A 78 -5.08 -1.41 9.32
N LEU A 79 -5.84 -1.00 8.32
CA LEU A 79 -5.33 -0.75 6.98
C LEU A 79 -5.43 0.73 6.60
N GLY A 80 -4.30 1.28 6.17
CA GLY A 80 -4.26 2.56 5.49
C GLY A 80 -3.70 2.42 4.09
N VAL A 81 -4.39 3.01 3.09
CA VAL A 81 -4.01 2.94 1.67
C VAL A 81 -3.80 4.33 1.10
N SER A 82 -2.82 4.49 0.23
CA SER A 82 -2.57 5.71 -0.54
C SER A 82 -2.15 5.38 -1.98
N VAL A 83 -2.57 6.22 -2.93
CA VAL A 83 -2.18 6.14 -4.35
C VAL A 83 -1.87 7.55 -4.84
N LEU A 84 -0.72 7.75 -5.47
CA LEU A 84 -0.33 9.04 -6.04
C LEU A 84 -1.36 9.52 -7.09
N PRO A 85 -1.68 10.82 -7.16
CA PRO A 85 -2.74 11.35 -8.03
C PRO A 85 -2.67 10.89 -9.49
N GLY A 86 -1.48 10.91 -10.09
CA GLY A 86 -1.27 10.49 -11.49
C GLY A 86 -1.48 9.00 -11.77
N HIS A 87 -1.73 8.19 -10.74
CA HIS A 87 -1.87 6.73 -10.86
C HIS A 87 -3.22 6.23 -10.33
N ARG A 88 -4.17 7.13 -10.09
CA ARG A 88 -5.54 6.80 -9.67
C ARG A 88 -6.37 6.30 -10.84
N GLY A 89 -7.48 5.63 -10.55
CA GLY A 89 -8.36 5.05 -11.59
C GLY A 89 -7.81 3.77 -12.24
N LEU A 90 -6.59 3.35 -11.94
CA LEU A 90 -5.93 2.17 -12.51
C LEU A 90 -6.13 0.88 -11.68
N GLY A 91 -7.03 0.89 -10.70
CA GLY A 91 -7.31 -0.25 -9.85
C GLY A 91 -6.28 -0.53 -8.73
N ILE A 92 -5.23 0.31 -8.59
CA ILE A 92 -4.15 0.12 -7.62
C ILE A 92 -4.66 0.05 -6.19
N GLY A 93 -5.54 0.97 -5.78
CA GLY A 93 -6.10 0.98 -4.42
C GLY A 93 -6.88 -0.30 -4.08
N GLY A 94 -7.69 -0.79 -5.03
CA GLY A 94 -8.43 -2.05 -4.87
C GLY A 94 -7.51 -3.27 -4.79
N ALA A 95 -6.45 -3.30 -5.59
CA ALA A 95 -5.46 -4.36 -5.58
C ALA A 95 -4.69 -4.38 -4.23
N LEU A 96 -4.27 -3.21 -3.72
CA LEU A 96 -3.62 -3.08 -2.42
C LEU A 96 -4.53 -3.54 -1.28
N LEU A 97 -5.81 -3.16 -1.28
CA LEU A 97 -6.79 -3.62 -0.30
C LEU A 97 -6.97 -5.15 -0.36
N GLY A 98 -7.09 -5.72 -1.57
CA GLY A 98 -7.19 -7.18 -1.74
C GLY A 98 -5.94 -7.93 -1.25
N ARG A 99 -4.74 -7.36 -1.46
CA ARG A 99 -3.49 -7.94 -0.95
C ARG A 99 -3.42 -7.90 0.58
N ALA A 100 -3.79 -6.76 1.17
CA ALA A 100 -3.84 -6.58 2.62
C ALA A 100 -4.89 -7.50 3.27
N TYR A 101 -6.07 -7.63 2.64
CA TYR A 101 -7.12 -8.59 3.08
C TYR A 101 -6.58 -10.02 3.13
N LEU A 102 -5.93 -10.48 2.07
CA LEU A 102 -5.39 -11.85 2.00
C LEU A 102 -4.33 -12.09 3.08
N HIS A 103 -3.45 -11.11 3.29
CA HIS A 103 -2.41 -11.17 4.31
C HIS A 103 -3.00 -11.16 5.73
N ALA A 104 -3.93 -10.24 6.02
CA ALA A 104 -4.62 -10.18 7.31
C ALA A 104 -5.33 -11.50 7.65
N ARG A 105 -6.01 -12.10 6.65
CA ARG A 105 -6.63 -13.43 6.79
C ARG A 105 -5.60 -14.48 7.20
N ASN A 106 -4.45 -14.52 6.53
CA ASN A 106 -3.39 -15.50 6.79
C ASN A 106 -2.62 -15.21 8.10
N TRP A 107 -2.64 -13.99 8.58
CA TRP A 107 -2.18 -13.63 9.93
C TRP A 107 -3.07 -14.20 11.04
N GLY A 108 -4.28 -14.65 10.70
CA GLY A 108 -5.24 -15.19 11.66
C GLY A 108 -5.91 -14.13 12.52
N VAL A 109 -5.95 -12.87 12.06
CA VAL A 109 -6.77 -11.83 12.71
C VAL A 109 -8.23 -11.98 12.31
N HIS A 110 -9.15 -11.58 13.18
CA HIS A 110 -10.58 -11.78 12.97
C HIS A 110 -11.26 -10.73 12.11
N ALA A 111 -10.65 -9.55 12.00
CA ALA A 111 -11.22 -8.45 11.24
C ALA A 111 -10.15 -7.55 10.62
N LEU A 112 -10.46 -7.00 9.45
CA LEU A 112 -9.76 -5.91 8.81
C LEU A 112 -10.52 -4.61 9.07
N PHE A 113 -9.83 -3.60 9.56
CA PHE A 113 -10.38 -2.31 9.94
C PHE A 113 -9.76 -1.19 9.12
N MET A 114 -10.56 -0.17 8.81
CA MET A 114 -10.10 1.07 8.18
C MET A 114 -10.79 2.25 8.86
N HIS A 115 -10.00 3.20 9.33
CA HIS A 115 -10.50 4.51 9.71
C HIS A 115 -10.33 5.48 8.55
N CYS A 116 -11.37 6.25 8.23
CA CYS A 116 -11.34 7.18 7.11
C CYS A 116 -12.28 8.38 7.35
N LEU A 117 -12.02 9.47 6.64
CA LEU A 117 -12.92 10.61 6.60
C LEU A 117 -14.08 10.31 5.64
N THR A 118 -15.31 10.69 5.99
CA THR A 118 -16.51 10.43 5.16
C THR A 118 -16.43 11.07 3.79
N GLU A 119 -15.71 12.19 3.66
CA GLU A 119 -15.44 12.88 2.41
C GLU A 119 -14.43 12.18 1.51
N ASN A 120 -13.68 11.19 2.01
CA ASN A 120 -12.81 10.35 1.20
C ASN A 120 -13.62 9.36 0.37
N SER A 121 -14.27 9.88 -0.68
CA SER A 121 -15.16 9.11 -1.55
C SER A 121 -14.47 7.90 -2.18
N ALA A 122 -13.17 8.00 -2.47
CA ALA A 122 -12.40 6.92 -3.08
C ALA A 122 -12.27 5.72 -2.12
N ILE A 123 -11.87 5.96 -0.87
CA ILE A 123 -11.72 4.88 0.12
C ILE A 123 -13.09 4.32 0.54
N MET A 124 -14.11 5.18 0.67
CA MET A 124 -15.48 4.78 0.95
C MET A 124 -16.05 3.88 -0.16
N HIS A 125 -15.75 4.18 -1.43
CA HIS A 125 -16.10 3.32 -2.56
C HIS A 125 -15.38 1.98 -2.50
N LEU A 126 -14.09 1.97 -2.22
CA LEU A 126 -13.29 0.75 -2.08
C LEU A 126 -13.81 -0.14 -0.94
N ALA A 127 -14.10 0.44 0.23
CA ALA A 127 -14.64 -0.28 1.36
C ALA A 127 -15.98 -0.96 1.02
N ARG A 128 -16.92 -0.20 0.40
CA ARG A 128 -18.21 -0.77 -0.05
C ARG A 128 -18.03 -1.91 -1.06
N LYS A 129 -17.13 -1.72 -2.02
CA LYS A 129 -16.85 -2.73 -3.05
C LYS A 129 -16.29 -4.02 -2.48
N GLN A 130 -15.58 -3.94 -1.37
CA GLN A 130 -15.05 -5.11 -0.64
C GLN A 130 -16.04 -5.71 0.37
N GLY A 131 -17.26 -5.15 0.45
CA GLY A 131 -18.29 -5.64 1.37
C GLY A 131 -18.00 -5.32 2.83
N MET A 132 -17.26 -4.23 3.11
CA MET A 132 -17.02 -3.79 4.47
C MET A 132 -18.28 -3.15 5.07
N ASP A 133 -18.57 -3.46 6.31
CA ASP A 133 -19.56 -2.73 7.11
C ASP A 133 -19.03 -1.35 7.46
N ILE A 134 -19.83 -0.30 7.23
CA ILE A 134 -19.39 1.08 7.41
C ILE A 134 -20.30 1.78 8.41
N ALA A 135 -19.72 2.26 9.50
CA ALA A 135 -20.38 3.16 10.44
C ALA A 135 -19.77 4.56 10.30
N ALA A 136 -20.59 5.52 9.87
CA ALA A 136 -20.19 6.91 9.71
C ALA A 136 -20.74 7.75 10.86
N GLN A 137 -19.90 8.61 11.44
CA GLN A 137 -20.28 9.53 12.52
C GLN A 137 -19.46 10.82 12.43
N THR A 138 -20.14 11.95 12.34
CA THR A 138 -19.55 13.30 12.48
C THR A 138 -18.27 13.55 11.64
N GLY A 139 -18.34 13.23 10.34
CA GLY A 139 -17.21 13.48 9.41
C GLY A 139 -16.18 12.35 9.32
N GLU A 140 -16.27 11.37 10.20
CA GLU A 140 -15.42 10.17 10.20
C GLU A 140 -16.23 8.92 9.88
N ALA A 141 -15.57 7.89 9.38
CA ALA A 141 -16.16 6.59 9.13
C ALA A 141 -15.19 5.48 9.54
N ASN A 142 -15.75 4.49 10.20
CA ASN A 142 -15.09 3.25 10.51
C ASN A 142 -15.65 2.17 9.59
N ALA A 143 -14.78 1.49 8.87
CA ALA A 143 -15.14 0.36 8.02
C ALA A 143 -14.44 -0.90 8.52
N TRP A 144 -15.16 -2.01 8.63
CA TRP A 144 -14.59 -3.29 9.02
C TRP A 144 -15.15 -4.44 8.20
N LEU A 145 -14.31 -5.45 8.06
CA LEU A 145 -14.64 -6.68 7.37
C LEU A 145 -14.23 -7.85 8.25
N THR A 146 -15.20 -8.69 8.61
CA THR A 146 -14.92 -9.95 9.29
C THR A 146 -14.18 -10.88 8.33
N LEU A 147 -13.07 -11.44 8.79
CA LEU A 147 -12.21 -12.30 7.98
C LEU A 147 -12.53 -13.77 8.21
N PRO A 148 -12.69 -14.58 7.16
CA PRO A 148 -12.76 -16.03 7.32
C PRO A 148 -11.43 -16.58 7.79
N LEU A 149 -11.45 -17.75 8.41
CA LEU A 149 -10.21 -18.44 8.79
C LEU A 149 -9.31 -18.68 7.57
N ALA A 150 -8.01 -18.63 7.81
CA ALA A 150 -7.02 -18.99 6.79
C ALA A 150 -7.19 -20.45 6.37
N ASP A 151 -6.99 -20.72 5.09
CA ASP A 151 -7.01 -22.07 4.51
C ASP A 151 -5.85 -22.26 3.53
N ALA A 152 -5.67 -23.48 3.06
CA ALA A 152 -4.60 -23.81 2.12
C ALA A 152 -4.65 -22.95 0.84
N THR A 153 -5.86 -22.62 0.37
CA THR A 153 -6.05 -21.78 -0.83
C THR A 153 -5.59 -20.36 -0.59
N SER A 154 -5.89 -19.77 0.58
CA SER A 154 -5.45 -18.42 0.93
C SER A 154 -3.93 -18.33 1.05
N TYR A 155 -3.29 -19.30 1.70
CA TYR A 155 -1.82 -19.36 1.77
C TYR A 155 -1.17 -19.52 0.40
N MET A 156 -1.68 -20.43 -0.43
CA MET A 156 -1.15 -20.61 -1.79
C MET A 156 -1.33 -19.35 -2.64
N SER A 157 -2.47 -18.69 -2.55
CA SER A 157 -2.73 -17.44 -3.27
C SER A 157 -1.76 -16.33 -2.86
N GLU A 158 -1.43 -16.23 -1.58
CA GLU A 158 -0.45 -15.27 -1.08
C GLU A 158 0.96 -15.58 -1.59
N VAL A 159 1.39 -16.84 -1.54
CA VAL A 159 2.69 -17.27 -2.06
C VAL A 159 2.81 -16.97 -3.56
N PHE A 160 1.77 -17.24 -4.36
CA PHE A 160 1.77 -16.92 -5.77
C PHE A 160 1.85 -15.42 -6.04
N ALA A 161 1.06 -14.61 -5.31
CA ALA A 161 1.10 -13.15 -5.43
C ALA A 161 2.49 -12.59 -5.10
N GLN A 162 3.13 -13.10 -4.05
CA GLN A 162 4.45 -12.69 -3.63
C GLN A 162 5.53 -13.07 -4.66
N ARG A 163 5.49 -14.28 -5.20
CA ARG A 163 6.43 -14.73 -6.26
C ARG A 163 6.28 -13.91 -7.53
N ALA A 164 5.06 -13.64 -7.96
CA ALA A 164 4.80 -12.80 -9.14
C ALA A 164 5.33 -11.38 -8.95
N ALA A 165 5.17 -10.80 -7.75
CA ALA A 165 5.68 -9.47 -7.43
C ALA A 165 7.22 -9.42 -7.38
N VAL A 166 7.88 -10.45 -6.84
CA VAL A 166 9.34 -10.54 -6.85
C VAL A 166 9.87 -10.65 -8.28
N PHE A 167 9.22 -11.46 -9.13
CA PHE A 167 9.61 -11.57 -10.54
C PHE A 167 9.47 -10.23 -11.29
N ASP A 168 8.34 -9.55 -11.14
CA ASP A 168 8.11 -8.21 -11.70
C ASP A 168 9.18 -7.20 -11.21
N TYR A 169 9.49 -7.21 -9.92
CA TYR A 169 10.51 -6.34 -9.32
C TYR A 169 11.91 -6.60 -9.92
N VAL A 170 12.32 -7.85 -10.03
CA VAL A 170 13.61 -8.21 -10.62
C VAL A 170 13.69 -7.77 -12.08
N LEU A 171 12.63 -8.01 -12.86
CA LEU A 171 12.56 -7.57 -14.25
C LEU A 171 12.68 -6.04 -14.38
N LYS A 172 11.92 -5.27 -13.59
CA LYS A 172 12.00 -3.81 -13.56
C LYS A 172 13.39 -3.32 -13.17
N THR A 173 14.03 -3.96 -12.20
CA THR A 173 15.38 -3.61 -11.75
C THR A 173 16.40 -3.78 -12.88
N GLN A 174 16.33 -4.87 -13.63
CA GLN A 174 17.22 -5.10 -14.77
C GLN A 174 16.98 -4.11 -15.90
N LEU A 175 15.72 -3.84 -16.23
CA LEU A 175 15.38 -2.86 -17.26
C LEU A 175 15.81 -1.44 -16.88
N ALA A 176 15.61 -1.03 -15.63
CA ALA A 176 16.08 0.26 -15.12
C ALA A 176 17.61 0.38 -15.15
N GLY A 177 18.32 -0.70 -14.84
CA GLY A 177 19.79 -0.79 -15.00
C GLY A 177 20.24 -0.62 -16.43
N ALA A 178 19.62 -1.32 -17.37
CA ALA A 178 19.95 -1.24 -18.80
C ALA A 178 19.71 0.18 -19.36
N ARG A 179 18.59 0.82 -19.01
CA ARG A 179 18.29 2.22 -19.42
C ARG A 179 19.32 3.22 -18.90
N ARG A 180 19.85 3.05 -17.68
CA ARG A 180 20.92 3.91 -17.13
C ARG A 180 22.23 3.73 -17.89
N PHE A 181 22.59 2.51 -18.31
CA PHE A 181 23.79 2.23 -19.10
C PHE A 181 23.71 2.86 -20.49
N THR A 182 22.60 2.74 -21.19
CA THR A 182 22.41 3.34 -22.52
C THR A 182 22.40 4.87 -22.46
N GLY A 183 21.75 5.48 -21.46
CA GLY A 183 21.73 6.93 -21.26
C GLY A 183 23.10 7.52 -20.86
N ALA A 184 23.97 6.74 -20.23
CA ALA A 184 25.33 7.17 -19.89
C ALA A 184 26.28 7.11 -21.12
N MET A 185 26.05 6.17 -22.05
CA MET A 185 26.82 6.08 -23.30
C MET A 185 26.50 7.23 -24.28
N THR A 186 25.25 7.63 -24.39
CA THR A 186 24.84 8.76 -25.28
C THR A 186 25.35 10.11 -24.80
N ARG A 187 25.56 10.31 -23.50
CA ARG A 187 26.11 11.58 -22.94
C ARG A 187 27.64 11.70 -23.04
N ARG A 188 28.35 10.66 -23.50
CA ARG A 188 29.83 10.69 -23.71
C ARG A 188 30.23 10.95 -25.15
N VAL A 189 29.28 11.12 -26.06
CA VAL A 189 29.52 11.29 -27.50
C VAL A 189 29.28 12.74 -27.93
N ASP A 190 28.76 13.61 -27.03
CA ASP A 190 28.65 15.05 -27.18
C ASP A 190 29.74 15.78 -26.33
#